data_4d4e89bed6a1b968b3a1899f0492fe95
#
_entry.id   4d4e89bed6a1b968b3a1899f0492fe95
#
_cell.length_a   1.000
_cell.length_b   1.000
_cell.length_c   1.000
_cell.angle_alpha   90.00
_cell.angle_beta   90.00
_cell.angle_gamma   90.00
#
_symmetry.space_group_name_H-M   'P 1'
#
loop_
_entity.id
_entity.type
_entity.pdbx_description
1 polymer ?
#
loop_
_entity_poly.entity_id
_entity_poly.type
_entity_poly.pdbx_seq_one_letter_code
_entity_poly.pdbx_strand_id
1 'polypeptide(L)'
;RHVAYTMGKYGMSLCVLGMADEYRGKVAVNALWPKTVINTAAVQNQLGGVPAVQAARQPSIMADAAHAILSRPMASASGQFFIDEEILRETGTTDFGPYRVDPALEDNQLLPDFFLD
;
A
#
# COMPACT_ATOMS: atom_id res chain seq x y z
N ARG A 1 -15.14 11.46 6.58
CA ARG A 1 -15.66 10.28 7.31
C ARG A 1 -14.49 9.56 7.96
N HIS A 2 -14.75 8.78 9.03
CA HIS A 2 -13.73 7.92 9.68
C HIS A 2 -12.54 8.65 10.34
N VAL A 3 -12.79 9.75 11.06
CA VAL A 3 -11.75 10.59 11.69
C VAL A 3 -10.76 9.79 12.53
N ALA A 4 -11.23 8.90 13.39
CA ALA A 4 -10.36 8.08 14.24
C ALA A 4 -9.45 7.16 13.42
N TYR A 5 -9.96 6.55 12.36
CA TYR A 5 -9.18 5.74 11.42
C TYR A 5 -8.12 6.60 10.70
N THR A 6 -8.53 7.76 10.19
CA THR A 6 -7.63 8.72 9.55
C THR A 6 -6.50 9.13 10.48
N MET A 7 -6.81 9.49 11.72
CA MET A 7 -5.80 9.86 12.73
C MET A 7 -4.79 8.72 12.96
N GLY A 8 -5.26 7.46 13.07
CA GLY A 8 -4.38 6.31 13.23
C GLY A 8 -3.46 6.09 12.03
N LYS A 9 -4.01 6.14 10.82
CA LYS A 9 -3.24 5.93 9.59
C LYS A 9 -2.22 7.04 9.33
N TYR A 10 -2.63 8.31 9.42
CA TYR A 10 -1.70 9.42 9.28
C TYR A 10 -0.72 9.53 10.45
N GLY A 11 -1.12 9.13 11.66
CA GLY A 11 -0.20 9.02 12.79
C GLY A 11 0.98 8.11 12.51
N MET A 12 0.75 6.93 11.89
CA MET A 12 1.84 6.07 11.43
C MET A 12 2.74 6.75 10.40
N SER A 13 2.16 7.50 9.47
CA SER A 13 2.91 8.24 8.46
C SER A 13 3.77 9.35 9.09
N LEU A 14 3.26 10.05 10.10
CA LEU A 14 4.03 11.04 10.86
C LEU A 14 5.19 10.39 11.61
N CYS A 15 5.00 9.19 12.18
CA CYS A 15 6.08 8.41 12.79
C CYS A 15 7.19 8.08 11.78
N VAL A 16 6.86 7.76 10.54
CA VAL A 16 7.85 7.51 9.47
C VAL A 16 8.75 8.72 9.29
N LEU A 17 8.20 9.94 9.21
CA LEU A 17 8.99 11.16 9.05
C LEU A 17 9.93 11.41 10.25
N GLY A 18 9.42 11.28 11.47
CA GLY A 18 10.22 11.46 12.69
C GLY A 18 11.33 10.42 12.80
N MET A 19 11.00 9.14 12.61
CA MET A 19 11.97 8.06 12.70
C MET A 19 13.02 8.10 11.57
N ALA A 20 12.63 8.51 10.37
CA ALA A 20 13.58 8.64 9.26
C ALA A 20 14.66 9.69 9.54
N ASP A 21 14.30 10.74 10.26
CA ASP A 21 15.27 11.76 10.71
C ASP A 21 16.11 11.28 11.89
N GLU A 22 15.47 10.74 12.91
CA GLU A 22 16.14 10.25 14.13
C GLU A 22 17.16 9.15 13.86
N TYR A 23 16.86 8.23 12.93
CA TYR A 23 17.72 7.11 12.56
C TYR A 23 18.49 7.32 11.26
N ARG A 24 18.64 8.57 10.83
CA ARG A 24 19.34 8.94 9.60
C ARG A 24 20.72 8.28 9.51
N GLY A 25 20.98 7.58 8.40
CA GLY A 25 22.24 6.87 8.16
C GLY A 25 22.41 5.55 8.92
N LYS A 26 21.43 5.14 9.74
CA LYS A 26 21.45 3.88 10.49
C LYS A 26 20.37 2.91 10.02
N VAL A 27 19.16 3.42 9.78
CA VAL A 27 18.01 2.62 9.36
C VAL A 27 17.20 3.43 8.35
N ALA A 28 16.80 2.80 7.25
CA ALA A 28 15.81 3.37 6.35
C ALA A 28 14.40 3.12 6.90
N VAL A 29 13.60 4.18 7.02
CA VAL A 29 12.23 4.11 7.53
C VAL A 29 11.31 4.69 6.47
N ASN A 30 10.34 3.89 5.99
CA ASN A 30 9.45 4.27 4.91
C ASN A 30 8.02 3.83 5.21
N ALA A 31 7.04 4.42 4.52
CA ALA A 31 5.67 3.94 4.50
C ALA A 31 5.38 3.25 3.15
N LEU A 32 4.51 2.24 3.18
CA LEU A 32 3.95 1.60 2.00
C LEU A 32 2.42 1.67 2.08
N TRP A 33 1.83 2.27 1.08
CA TRP A 33 0.38 2.45 0.96
C TRP A 33 -0.16 1.62 -0.19
N PRO A 34 -1.31 0.96 -0.04
CA PRO A 34 -1.98 0.30 -1.14
C PRO A 34 -2.67 1.35 -2.03
N LYS A 35 -2.62 1.18 -3.34
CA LYS A 35 -3.35 2.03 -4.30
C LYS A 35 -4.84 1.72 -4.30
N THR A 36 -5.17 0.45 -4.17
CA THR A 36 -6.55 -0.04 -4.11
C THR A 36 -6.78 -0.79 -2.82
N VAL A 37 -8.04 -0.97 -2.47
CA VAL A 37 -8.41 -1.81 -1.32
C VAL A 37 -7.75 -3.19 -1.43
N ILE A 38 -7.25 -3.70 -0.32
CA ILE A 38 -6.63 -5.02 -0.22
C ILE A 38 -7.60 -6.01 0.43
N ASN A 39 -7.70 -7.20 -0.14
CA ASN A 39 -8.51 -8.29 0.40
C ASN A 39 -8.01 -8.72 1.78
N THR A 40 -8.63 -8.18 2.81
CA THR A 40 -8.32 -8.46 4.22
C THR A 40 -9.60 -8.76 4.99
N ALA A 41 -9.46 -9.40 6.15
CA ALA A 41 -10.57 -9.64 7.05
C ALA A 41 -11.31 -8.35 7.47
N ALA A 42 -10.60 -7.23 7.58
CA ALA A 42 -11.19 -5.94 7.89
C ALA A 42 -12.11 -5.45 6.76
N VAL A 43 -11.69 -5.58 5.51
CA VAL A 43 -12.52 -5.21 4.35
C VAL A 43 -13.73 -6.12 4.25
N GLN A 44 -13.53 -7.42 4.43
CA GLN A 44 -14.59 -8.41 4.36
C GLN A 44 -15.67 -8.20 5.43
N ASN A 45 -15.26 -7.86 6.66
CA ASN A 45 -16.17 -7.85 7.80
C ASN A 45 -16.66 -6.44 8.21
N GLN A 46 -15.96 -5.37 7.82
CA GLN A 46 -16.21 -4.02 8.35
C GLN A 46 -16.29 -2.91 7.29
N LEU A 47 -15.65 -3.08 6.12
CA LEU A 47 -15.44 -1.98 5.16
C LEU A 47 -16.11 -2.19 3.79
N GLY A 48 -17.13 -3.02 3.69
CA GLY A 48 -17.87 -3.14 2.44
C GLY A 48 -18.23 -4.56 2.01
N GLY A 49 -17.76 -5.57 2.76
CA GLY A 49 -18.13 -6.96 2.56
C GLY A 49 -17.70 -7.55 1.22
N VAL A 50 -18.46 -8.51 0.71
CA VAL A 50 -18.14 -9.26 -0.52
C VAL A 50 -17.90 -8.36 -1.74
N PRO A 51 -18.71 -7.32 -2.03
CA PRO A 51 -18.45 -6.45 -3.18
C PRO A 51 -17.12 -5.72 -3.10
N ALA A 52 -16.74 -5.24 -1.91
CA ALA A 52 -15.45 -4.56 -1.74
C ALA A 52 -14.27 -5.54 -1.88
N VAL A 53 -14.44 -6.78 -1.41
CA VAL A 53 -13.42 -7.85 -1.60
C VAL A 53 -13.26 -8.20 -3.08
N GLN A 54 -14.34 -8.31 -3.83
CA GLN A 54 -14.25 -8.60 -5.28
C GLN A 54 -13.53 -7.49 -6.04
N ALA A 55 -13.76 -6.23 -5.68
CA ALA A 55 -13.09 -5.06 -6.28
C ALA A 55 -11.74 -4.73 -5.62
N ALA A 56 -11.13 -5.65 -4.90
CA ALA A 56 -9.85 -5.50 -4.22
C ALA A 56 -8.70 -6.20 -4.95
N ARG A 57 -7.49 -5.91 -4.50
CA ARG A 57 -6.30 -6.68 -4.86
C ARG A 57 -5.91 -7.67 -3.75
N GLN A 58 -5.18 -8.70 -4.14
CA GLN A 58 -4.63 -9.70 -3.24
C GLN A 58 -3.52 -9.12 -2.35
N PRO A 59 -3.36 -9.59 -1.11
CA PRO A 59 -2.28 -9.14 -0.22
C PRO A 59 -0.87 -9.33 -0.79
N SER A 60 -0.70 -10.21 -1.77
CA SER A 60 0.59 -10.45 -2.43
C SER A 60 1.18 -9.20 -3.06
N ILE A 61 0.36 -8.25 -3.55
CA ILE A 61 0.88 -6.99 -4.10
C ILE A 61 1.65 -6.20 -3.03
N MET A 62 1.16 -6.17 -1.79
CA MET A 62 1.84 -5.50 -0.68
C MET A 62 3.13 -6.22 -0.31
N ALA A 63 3.17 -7.54 -0.37
CA ALA A 63 4.36 -8.34 -0.08
C ALA A 63 5.46 -8.08 -1.13
N ASP A 64 5.09 -8.10 -2.41
CA ASP A 64 6.03 -7.87 -3.51
C ASP A 64 6.55 -6.41 -3.50
N ALA A 65 5.68 -5.44 -3.25
CA ALA A 65 6.05 -4.04 -3.10
C ALA A 65 6.98 -3.82 -1.89
N ALA A 66 6.68 -4.44 -0.75
CA ALA A 66 7.54 -4.39 0.43
C ALA A 66 8.92 -5.01 0.14
N HIS A 67 8.96 -6.16 -0.53
CA HIS A 67 10.22 -6.78 -0.95
C HIS A 67 11.04 -5.85 -1.86
N ALA A 68 10.39 -5.20 -2.83
CA ALA A 68 11.05 -4.24 -3.72
C ALA A 68 11.67 -3.07 -2.95
N ILE A 69 10.97 -2.53 -1.95
CA ILE A 69 11.47 -1.44 -1.10
C ILE A 69 12.64 -1.92 -0.23
N LEU A 70 12.49 -3.06 0.45
CA LEU A 70 13.49 -3.59 1.36
C LEU A 70 14.78 -4.06 0.66
N SER A 71 14.69 -4.34 -0.64
CA SER A 71 15.84 -4.70 -1.48
C SER A 71 16.64 -3.49 -1.96
N ARG A 72 16.19 -2.26 -1.71
CA ARG A 72 16.91 -1.03 -2.08
C ARG A 72 18.05 -0.74 -1.11
N PRO A 73 19.15 -0.11 -1.56
CA PRO A 73 20.16 0.40 -0.67
C PRO A 73 19.56 1.39 0.33
N MET A 74 19.92 1.28 1.60
CA MET A 74 19.45 2.15 2.69
C MET A 74 19.59 3.64 2.38
N ALA A 75 20.71 4.01 1.75
CA ALA A 75 21.01 5.42 1.42
C ALA A 75 20.08 6.01 0.35
N SER A 76 19.37 5.19 -0.41
CA SER A 76 18.54 5.65 -1.53
C SER A 76 17.06 5.86 -1.18
N ALA A 77 16.60 5.40 -0.02
CA ALA A 77 15.20 5.46 0.34
C ALA A 77 15.01 5.49 1.86
N SER A 78 14.77 6.66 2.43
CA SER A 78 14.32 6.84 3.80
C SER A 78 13.41 8.07 3.89
N GLY A 79 12.37 8.02 4.71
CA GLY A 79 11.37 9.08 4.85
C GLY A 79 10.42 9.16 3.67
N GLN A 80 10.29 8.11 2.87
CA GLN A 80 9.45 8.10 1.69
C GLN A 80 8.12 7.38 1.94
N PHE A 81 7.14 7.74 1.12
CA PHE A 81 5.80 7.16 1.09
C PHE A 81 5.63 6.50 -0.26
N PHE A 82 5.69 5.18 -0.28
CA PHE A 82 5.55 4.39 -1.49
C PHE A 82 4.11 3.94 -1.68
N ILE A 83 3.66 3.91 -2.94
CA ILE A 83 2.43 3.25 -3.34
C ILE A 83 2.81 1.92 -3.99
N ASP A 84 2.12 0.84 -3.62
CA ASP A 84 2.42 -0.53 -4.04
C ASP A 84 2.55 -0.67 -5.56
N GLU A 85 1.57 -0.19 -6.31
CA GLU A 85 1.58 -0.26 -7.77
C GLU A 85 2.73 0.55 -8.38
N GLU A 86 3.03 1.74 -7.84
CA GLU A 86 4.07 2.62 -8.37
C GLU A 86 5.45 2.00 -8.20
N ILE A 87 5.76 1.50 -7.00
CA ILE A 87 7.06 0.87 -6.75
C ILE A 87 7.25 -0.40 -7.58
N LEU A 88 6.19 -1.18 -7.81
CA LEU A 88 6.26 -2.37 -8.65
C LEU A 88 6.44 -2.00 -10.13
N ARG A 89 5.82 -0.93 -10.63
CA ARG A 89 6.06 -0.40 -11.97
C ARG A 89 7.51 0.03 -12.16
N GLU A 90 8.09 0.70 -11.17
CA GLU A 90 9.52 1.09 -11.19
C GLU A 90 10.45 -0.12 -11.28
N THR A 91 10.06 -1.27 -10.72
CA THR A 91 10.84 -2.52 -10.78
C THR A 91 10.53 -3.38 -11.99
N GLY A 92 9.66 -2.89 -12.92
CA GLY A 92 9.41 -3.52 -14.20
C GLY A 92 8.10 -4.32 -14.29
N THR A 93 7.26 -4.31 -13.27
CA THR A 93 5.93 -4.94 -13.36
C THR A 93 5.02 -4.13 -14.29
N THR A 94 4.51 -4.75 -15.33
CA THR A 94 3.60 -4.14 -16.31
C THR A 94 2.19 -4.69 -16.25
N ASP A 95 2.02 -5.92 -15.76
CA ASP A 95 0.73 -6.59 -15.63
C ASP A 95 0.37 -6.77 -14.15
N PHE A 96 -0.73 -6.18 -13.74
CA PHE A 96 -1.30 -6.25 -12.39
C PHE A 96 -2.50 -7.19 -12.29
N GLY A 97 -2.90 -7.81 -13.39
CA GLY A 97 -3.99 -8.79 -13.43
C GLY A 97 -3.88 -9.90 -12.38
N PRO A 98 -2.70 -10.51 -12.17
CA PRO A 98 -2.51 -11.56 -11.16
C PRO A 98 -2.81 -11.12 -9.71
N TYR A 99 -2.80 -9.83 -9.43
CA TYR A 99 -3.13 -9.30 -8.10
C TYR A 99 -4.61 -9.04 -7.88
N ARG A 100 -5.46 -9.11 -8.90
CA ARG A 100 -6.91 -8.90 -8.76
C ARG A 100 -7.55 -10.07 -8.00
N VAL A 101 -8.50 -9.78 -7.13
CA VAL A 101 -9.33 -10.82 -6.49
C VAL A 101 -10.28 -11.42 -7.52
N ASP A 102 -10.98 -10.57 -8.27
CA ASP A 102 -11.80 -10.99 -9.42
C ASP A 102 -11.06 -10.70 -10.72
N PRO A 103 -10.59 -11.73 -11.44
CA PRO A 103 -9.85 -11.56 -12.69
C PRO A 103 -10.72 -10.99 -13.84
N ALA A 104 -12.03 -10.99 -13.69
CA ALA A 104 -12.94 -10.42 -14.70
C ALA A 104 -13.02 -8.89 -14.65
N LEU A 105 -12.57 -8.28 -13.54
CA LEU A 105 -12.57 -6.82 -13.41
C LEU A 105 -11.33 -6.20 -14.05
N GLU A 106 -11.52 -5.03 -14.66
CA GLU A 106 -10.42 -4.18 -15.12
C GLU A 106 -9.88 -3.30 -13.98
N ASP A 107 -8.66 -2.77 -14.13
CA ASP A 107 -8.00 -1.96 -13.08
C ASP A 107 -8.80 -0.71 -12.70
N ASN A 108 -9.52 -0.11 -13.64
CA ASN A 108 -10.38 1.06 -13.42
C ASN A 108 -11.70 0.73 -12.69
N GLN A 109 -12.00 -0.54 -12.49
CA GLN A 109 -13.18 -1.03 -11.74
C GLN A 109 -12.80 -1.42 -10.30
N LEU A 110 -11.52 -1.42 -9.96
CA LEU A 110 -11.07 -1.70 -8.61
C LEU A 110 -11.38 -0.52 -7.69
N LEU A 111 -11.68 -0.84 -6.43
CA LEU A 111 -11.99 0.17 -5.43
C LEU A 111 -10.70 0.85 -4.96
N PRO A 112 -10.54 2.18 -5.13
CA PRO A 112 -9.35 2.88 -4.63
C PRO A 112 -9.29 2.81 -3.10
N ASP A 113 -8.07 2.84 -2.56
CA ASP A 113 -7.90 2.97 -1.11
C ASP A 113 -8.22 4.39 -0.66
N PHE A 114 -8.52 4.56 0.63
CA PHE A 114 -8.81 5.86 1.21
C PHE A 114 -7.62 6.80 1.01
N PHE A 115 -7.89 8.04 0.61
CA PHE A 115 -6.92 9.13 0.47
C PHE A 115 -6.02 9.11 -0.79
N LEU A 116 -6.30 8.27 -1.76
CA LEU A 116 -5.56 8.18 -3.02
C LEU A 116 -6.45 8.48 -4.25
N ASP A 117 -7.37 9.41 -4.12
CA ASP A 117 -8.27 9.88 -5.18
C ASP A 117 -7.53 10.67 -6.28
#